data_887ad265ce187c7381dd424e377e2629
#
_entry.id   887ad265ce187c7381dd424e377e2629
#
_cell.length_a   1.000
_cell.length_b   1.000
_cell.length_c   1.000
_cell.angle_alpha   90.00
_cell.angle_beta   90.00
_cell.angle_gamma   90.00
#
_symmetry.space_group_name_H-M   'P 1'
#
loop_
_entity.id
_entity.type
_entity.pdbx_description
1 polymer ?
#
loop_
_entity_poly.entity_id
_entity_poly.type
_entity_poly.pdbx_seq_one_letter_code
_entity_poly.pdbx_strand_id
1 'polypeptide(L)'
;MRIALLSYRSKPHVGGQGVYIRHLSRELAKLGHTVEVFSGQPYPELDLVGEGVTLTKVPSLGLYEEPNPFGNPKLSELRDLVDVEEWARMRTGAFPEPLTFAKRVLKVLKERKGDFDIVHDNQTLATPLLSIEPEVGLPLVTTIHHPISFDRRIELDSAQGWKKKFGVWRWYSFVKMQAKVASQLRHVITPSDNSKRDILTDFGVPSERVQTVHLGVPEEFVPPTGPRTPGRILAMASADAPLKGIAFLLEAFAKLRTERDLELVLVSKPKKGGPTEQLIEKLAVKDHVRFVNGISDAELVELMGSAEIACVPSLYEGFSLPTAELMACGTPLVVSRAGAIPEVVGPDDLCAKQVTPGETEELEQAIAALLDDPERRARYSAAGRARVEEHFSWHAVAERMTALYQQSIDEFHTDERK
;
A
#
# COMPACT_ATOMS: atom_id res chain seq x y z
N MET A 1 -0.25 -8.15 -25.07
CA MET A 1 -1.44 -7.29 -24.85
C MET A 1 -1.00 -5.86 -24.67
N ARG A 2 -1.86 -4.91 -25.03
CA ARG A 2 -1.70 -3.47 -24.78
C ARG A 2 -2.56 -3.11 -23.57
N ILE A 3 -1.95 -2.73 -22.47
CA ILE A 3 -2.59 -2.60 -21.16
C ILE A 3 -2.64 -1.12 -20.77
N ALA A 4 -3.83 -0.59 -20.50
CA ALA A 4 -4.01 0.71 -19.87
C ALA A 4 -4.08 0.52 -18.36
N LEU A 5 -3.02 0.88 -17.62
CA LEU A 5 -2.93 0.75 -16.17
C LEU A 5 -3.20 2.10 -15.50
N LEU A 6 -4.31 2.18 -14.74
CA LEU A 6 -4.80 3.43 -14.17
C LEU A 6 -4.41 3.56 -12.69
N SER A 7 -3.91 4.72 -12.29
CA SER A 7 -3.65 5.03 -10.88
C SER A 7 -3.91 6.50 -10.59
N TYR A 8 -4.92 6.78 -9.78
CA TYR A 8 -5.28 8.17 -9.49
C TYR A 8 -4.21 8.89 -8.65
N ARG A 9 -3.32 8.13 -7.98
CA ARG A 9 -2.26 8.65 -7.12
C ARG A 9 -1.17 7.61 -6.94
N SER A 10 0.09 7.98 -7.17
CA SER A 10 1.21 7.04 -7.15
C SER A 10 2.45 7.67 -6.52
N LYS A 11 2.47 7.78 -5.19
CA LYS A 11 3.70 8.22 -4.50
C LYS A 11 4.83 7.22 -4.77
N PRO A 12 6.02 7.65 -5.23
CA PRO A 12 7.06 6.73 -5.67
C PRO A 12 7.65 5.86 -4.54
N HIS A 13 7.87 6.44 -3.36
CA HIS A 13 8.60 5.76 -2.27
C HIS A 13 7.77 5.53 -0.99
N VAL A 14 6.52 6.00 -0.94
CA VAL A 14 5.68 5.90 0.25
C VAL A 14 4.26 5.55 -0.14
N GLY A 15 3.79 4.43 0.37
CA GLY A 15 2.45 3.92 0.09
C GLY A 15 2.45 2.85 -1.01
N GLY A 16 1.76 1.74 -0.77
CA GLY A 16 1.80 0.54 -1.60
C GLY A 16 1.36 0.72 -3.05
N GLN A 17 0.52 1.73 -3.36
CA GLN A 17 -0.05 1.89 -4.72
C GLN A 17 1.00 2.27 -5.77
N GLY A 18 1.91 3.21 -5.45
CA GLY A 18 2.96 3.63 -6.39
C GLY A 18 3.99 2.52 -6.64
N VAL A 19 4.40 1.84 -5.57
CA VAL A 19 5.30 0.68 -5.61
C VAL A 19 4.67 -0.46 -6.44
N TYR A 20 3.38 -0.75 -6.21
CA TYR A 20 2.64 -1.74 -7.00
C TYR A 20 2.65 -1.43 -8.50
N ILE A 21 2.33 -0.20 -8.88
CA ILE A 21 2.31 0.24 -10.29
C ILE A 21 3.69 0.10 -10.94
N ARG A 22 4.76 0.53 -10.23
CA ARG A 22 6.13 0.43 -10.71
C ARG A 22 6.52 -1.01 -11.04
N HIS A 23 6.35 -1.92 -10.08
CA HIS A 23 6.79 -3.30 -10.26
C HIS A 23 5.88 -4.10 -11.19
N LEU A 24 4.56 -3.92 -11.10
CA LEU A 24 3.65 -4.61 -12.01
C LEU A 24 3.88 -4.20 -13.47
N SER A 25 4.00 -2.89 -13.77
CA SER A 25 4.25 -2.43 -15.14
C SER A 25 5.57 -2.94 -15.69
N ARG A 26 6.63 -2.97 -14.86
CA ARG A 26 7.94 -3.52 -15.21
C ARG A 26 7.86 -5.00 -15.58
N GLU A 27 7.25 -5.82 -14.74
CA GLU A 27 7.21 -7.27 -14.98
C GLU A 27 6.27 -7.63 -16.13
N LEU A 28 5.15 -6.92 -16.30
CA LEU A 28 4.30 -7.09 -17.48
C LEU A 28 5.05 -6.75 -18.78
N ALA A 29 5.87 -5.70 -18.78
CA ALA A 29 6.72 -5.37 -19.95
C ALA A 29 7.77 -6.45 -20.22
N LYS A 30 8.41 -7.03 -19.18
CA LYS A 30 9.33 -8.16 -19.32
C LYS A 30 8.64 -9.41 -19.92
N LEU A 31 7.35 -9.60 -19.66
CA LEU A 31 6.53 -10.66 -20.30
C LEU A 31 6.12 -10.33 -21.74
N GLY A 32 6.59 -9.21 -22.31
CA GLY A 32 6.32 -8.81 -23.69
C GLY A 32 5.00 -8.06 -23.89
N HIS A 33 4.39 -7.54 -22.83
CA HIS A 33 3.23 -6.66 -22.93
C HIS A 33 3.65 -5.20 -23.13
N THR A 34 2.79 -4.40 -23.74
CA THR A 34 2.92 -2.94 -23.78
C THR A 34 2.03 -2.35 -22.70
N VAL A 35 2.61 -1.61 -21.76
CA VAL A 35 1.90 -1.04 -20.61
C VAL A 35 1.95 0.47 -20.67
N GLU A 36 0.81 1.11 -20.74
CA GLU A 36 0.70 2.56 -20.58
C GLU A 36 0.07 2.87 -19.21
N VAL A 37 0.84 3.51 -18.36
CA VAL A 37 0.42 3.94 -17.03
C VAL A 37 -0.20 5.33 -17.12
N PHE A 38 -1.49 5.44 -16.84
CA PHE A 38 -2.19 6.71 -16.67
C PHE A 38 -2.19 7.09 -15.20
N SER A 39 -1.47 8.14 -14.84
CA SER A 39 -1.37 8.53 -13.43
C SER A 39 -1.78 9.96 -13.17
N GLY A 40 -2.57 10.13 -12.07
CA GLY A 40 -2.72 11.42 -11.38
C GLY A 40 -1.50 11.75 -10.52
N GLN A 41 -1.50 12.96 -9.98
CA GLN A 41 -0.43 13.43 -9.08
C GLN A 41 -0.60 12.89 -7.65
N PRO A 42 0.52 12.61 -6.92
CA PRO A 42 1.90 12.58 -7.39
C PRO A 42 2.15 11.42 -8.36
N TYR A 43 2.99 11.66 -9.37
CA TYR A 43 3.30 10.68 -10.40
C TYR A 43 4.23 9.58 -9.88
N PRO A 44 4.13 8.33 -10.41
CA PRO A 44 5.06 7.26 -10.08
C PRO A 44 6.43 7.48 -10.72
N GLU A 45 7.45 6.92 -10.13
CA GLU A 45 8.71 6.60 -10.80
C GLU A 45 8.56 5.20 -11.41
N LEU A 46 8.75 5.09 -12.73
CA LEU A 46 8.57 3.85 -13.47
C LEU A 46 9.90 3.36 -14.03
N ASP A 47 10.08 2.04 -14.02
CA ASP A 47 11.17 1.36 -14.71
C ASP A 47 10.78 1.09 -16.16
N LEU A 48 11.77 0.83 -17.04
CA LEU A 48 11.59 0.47 -18.45
C LEU A 48 10.77 1.48 -19.28
N VAL A 49 10.79 2.76 -18.92
CA VAL A 49 10.11 3.80 -19.71
C VAL A 49 10.78 3.90 -21.08
N GLY A 50 9.98 3.71 -22.15
CA GLY A 50 10.46 3.61 -23.54
C GLY A 50 10.82 2.19 -23.99
N GLU A 51 10.82 1.20 -23.08
CA GLU A 51 11.13 -0.21 -23.34
C GLU A 51 9.93 -1.12 -23.03
N GLY A 52 8.73 -0.70 -23.40
CA GLY A 52 7.48 -1.42 -23.14
C GLY A 52 6.58 -0.77 -22.08
N VAL A 53 7.09 0.19 -21.30
CA VAL A 53 6.32 1.00 -20.35
C VAL A 53 6.27 2.45 -20.81
N THR A 54 5.10 3.08 -20.70
CA THR A 54 4.90 4.50 -20.99
C THR A 54 4.12 5.15 -19.86
N LEU A 55 4.45 6.41 -19.52
CA LEU A 55 3.71 7.20 -18.53
C LEU A 55 2.93 8.31 -19.22
N THR A 56 1.60 8.24 -19.12
CA THR A 56 0.70 9.33 -19.50
C THR A 56 0.22 10.05 -18.24
N LYS A 57 0.64 11.29 -18.09
CA LYS A 57 0.27 12.15 -16.98
C LYS A 57 -1.17 12.67 -17.17
N VAL A 58 -2.01 12.45 -16.15
CA VAL A 58 -3.38 12.95 -16.08
C VAL A 58 -3.41 14.05 -15.01
N PRO A 59 -3.09 15.29 -15.34
CA PRO A 59 -2.87 16.34 -14.35
C PRO A 59 -4.17 16.71 -13.63
N SER A 60 -4.08 16.84 -12.30
CA SER A 60 -5.10 17.40 -11.40
C SER A 60 -4.71 18.82 -10.98
N LEU A 61 -5.46 19.42 -10.05
CA LEU A 61 -5.11 20.70 -9.45
C LEU A 61 -4.01 20.60 -8.39
N GLY A 62 -3.59 19.39 -8.00
CA GLY A 62 -2.56 19.19 -6.97
C GLY A 62 -2.95 19.72 -5.59
N LEU A 63 -4.25 19.71 -5.26
CA LEU A 63 -4.80 20.40 -4.08
C LEU A 63 -4.29 19.88 -2.73
N TYR A 64 -3.57 18.77 -2.71
CA TYR A 64 -3.03 18.13 -1.49
C TYR A 64 -1.51 18.06 -1.48
N GLU A 65 -0.85 18.78 -2.39
CA GLU A 65 0.61 18.79 -2.52
C GLU A 65 1.24 19.91 -1.68
N GLU A 66 2.43 19.61 -1.15
CA GLU A 66 3.28 20.63 -0.54
C GLU A 66 3.78 21.65 -1.61
N PRO A 67 4.05 22.90 -1.27
CA PRO A 67 4.09 23.46 0.09
C PRO A 67 2.74 24.05 0.59
N ASN A 68 1.67 23.97 -0.21
CA ASN A 68 0.39 24.64 0.15
C ASN A 68 -0.83 23.70 -0.01
N PRO A 69 -0.90 22.62 0.78
CA PRO A 69 -2.04 21.72 0.73
C PRO A 69 -3.32 22.48 1.10
N PHE A 70 -4.43 22.13 0.42
CA PHE A 70 -5.75 22.78 0.52
C PHE A 70 -5.78 24.23 0.03
N GLY A 71 -4.77 24.66 -0.73
CA GLY A 71 -4.72 25.99 -1.34
C GLY A 71 -5.84 26.23 -2.36
N ASN A 72 -6.09 27.51 -2.66
CA ASN A 72 -7.00 27.88 -3.74
C ASN A 72 -6.19 27.92 -5.06
N PRO A 73 -6.65 27.25 -6.11
CA PRO A 73 -6.05 27.39 -7.43
C PRO A 73 -6.26 28.81 -7.98
N LYS A 74 -5.36 29.26 -8.84
CA LYS A 74 -5.55 30.46 -9.64
C LYS A 74 -6.66 30.22 -10.68
N LEU A 75 -7.35 31.25 -11.11
CA LEU A 75 -8.36 31.13 -12.16
C LEU A 75 -7.81 30.55 -13.47
N SER A 76 -6.55 30.83 -13.78
CA SER A 76 -5.85 30.28 -14.94
C SER A 76 -5.52 28.78 -14.83
N GLU A 77 -5.61 28.20 -13.66
CA GLU A 77 -5.39 26.77 -13.41
C GLU A 77 -6.68 25.94 -13.55
N LEU A 78 -7.83 26.60 -13.54
CA LEU A 78 -9.13 25.98 -13.80
C LEU A 78 -9.35 25.81 -15.31
N ARG A 79 -8.88 24.70 -15.87
CA ARG A 79 -8.85 24.42 -17.31
C ARG A 79 -10.20 24.00 -17.86
N ASP A 80 -11.00 23.29 -17.01
CA ASP A 80 -12.31 22.73 -17.38
C ASP A 80 -13.26 22.61 -16.17
N LEU A 81 -14.48 22.09 -16.44
CA LEU A 81 -15.48 21.87 -15.39
C LEU A 81 -15.09 20.80 -14.36
N VAL A 82 -14.18 19.88 -14.71
CA VAL A 82 -13.68 18.85 -13.78
C VAL A 82 -12.75 19.48 -12.74
N ASP A 83 -11.93 20.47 -13.15
CA ASP A 83 -11.09 21.24 -12.24
C ASP A 83 -11.96 22.07 -11.27
N VAL A 84 -13.03 22.71 -11.77
CA VAL A 84 -13.99 23.44 -10.91
C VAL A 84 -14.68 22.51 -9.91
N GLU A 85 -15.11 21.32 -10.35
CA GLU A 85 -15.70 20.33 -9.46
C GLU A 85 -14.69 19.83 -8.41
N GLU A 86 -13.43 19.60 -8.80
CA GLU A 86 -12.37 19.16 -7.90
C GLU A 86 -12.15 20.17 -6.78
N TRP A 87 -11.98 21.43 -7.13
CA TRP A 87 -11.83 22.51 -6.17
C TRP A 87 -13.08 22.68 -5.27
N ALA A 88 -14.28 22.71 -5.84
CA ALA A 88 -15.52 22.89 -5.07
C ALA A 88 -15.74 21.75 -4.05
N ARG A 89 -15.46 20.50 -4.44
CA ARG A 89 -15.56 19.34 -3.55
C ARG A 89 -14.54 19.41 -2.42
N MET A 90 -13.28 19.76 -2.71
CA MET A 90 -12.24 19.96 -1.70
C MET A 90 -12.65 21.06 -0.71
N ARG A 91 -13.17 22.21 -1.19
CA ARG A 91 -13.66 23.32 -0.34
C ARG A 91 -14.79 22.90 0.61
N THR A 92 -15.56 21.89 0.24
CA THR A 92 -16.61 21.30 1.11
C THR A 92 -16.08 20.15 1.99
N GLY A 93 -14.76 19.95 2.05
CA GLY A 93 -14.10 18.94 2.90
C GLY A 93 -14.18 17.51 2.38
N ALA A 94 -14.54 17.29 1.10
CA ALA A 94 -14.49 15.97 0.48
C ALA A 94 -13.14 15.72 -0.18
N PHE A 95 -12.83 14.45 -0.44
CA PHE A 95 -11.68 14.01 -1.22
C PHE A 95 -12.12 13.66 -2.66
N PRO A 96 -11.90 14.54 -3.65
CA PRO A 96 -12.42 14.39 -5.01
C PRO A 96 -11.54 13.60 -5.96
N GLU A 97 -10.23 13.42 -5.68
CA GLU A 97 -9.24 12.89 -6.63
C GLU A 97 -9.67 11.62 -7.38
N PRO A 98 -10.22 10.57 -6.72
CA PRO A 98 -10.63 9.38 -7.45
C PRO A 98 -11.67 9.67 -8.53
N LEU A 99 -12.66 10.52 -8.23
CA LEU A 99 -13.75 10.84 -9.14
C LEU A 99 -13.25 11.69 -10.31
N THR A 100 -12.47 12.73 -10.05
CA THR A 100 -12.00 13.67 -11.07
C THR A 100 -10.94 13.04 -11.97
N PHE A 101 -10.06 12.21 -11.42
CA PHE A 101 -9.14 11.38 -12.21
C PHE A 101 -9.90 10.46 -13.17
N ALA A 102 -10.88 9.70 -12.67
CA ALA A 102 -11.66 8.79 -13.50
C ALA A 102 -12.43 9.52 -14.63
N LYS A 103 -12.92 10.75 -14.40
CA LYS A 103 -13.53 11.56 -15.46
C LYS A 103 -12.54 11.95 -16.55
N ARG A 104 -11.33 12.37 -16.15
CA ARG A 104 -10.27 12.77 -17.10
C ARG A 104 -9.79 11.58 -17.92
N VAL A 105 -9.49 10.45 -17.24
CA VAL A 105 -8.99 9.25 -17.94
C VAL A 105 -10.02 8.62 -18.85
N LEU A 106 -11.31 8.59 -18.45
CA LEU A 106 -12.38 8.11 -19.32
C LEU A 106 -12.48 8.91 -20.61
N LYS A 107 -12.31 10.24 -20.56
CA LYS A 107 -12.28 11.09 -21.76
C LYS A 107 -11.13 10.69 -22.68
N VAL A 108 -9.92 10.52 -22.13
CA VAL A 108 -8.75 10.08 -22.91
C VAL A 108 -8.96 8.71 -23.55
N LEU A 109 -9.49 7.73 -22.78
CA LEU A 109 -9.73 6.38 -23.29
C LEU A 109 -10.80 6.39 -24.41
N LYS A 110 -11.83 7.24 -24.34
CA LYS A 110 -12.81 7.41 -25.43
C LYS A 110 -12.20 7.95 -26.73
N GLU A 111 -11.24 8.87 -26.63
CA GLU A 111 -10.53 9.42 -27.77
C GLU A 111 -9.53 8.41 -28.37
N ARG A 112 -9.12 7.40 -27.59
CA ARG A 112 -8.11 6.40 -27.95
C ARG A 112 -8.67 4.98 -28.02
N LYS A 113 -9.92 4.84 -28.48
CA LYS A 113 -10.54 3.53 -28.72
C LYS A 113 -9.67 2.69 -29.68
N GLY A 114 -9.40 1.45 -29.28
CA GLY A 114 -8.60 0.51 -30.08
C GLY A 114 -7.09 0.56 -29.81
N ASP A 115 -6.59 1.48 -28.99
CA ASP A 115 -5.18 1.52 -28.58
C ASP A 115 -4.85 0.42 -27.55
N PHE A 116 -5.83 -0.03 -26.80
CA PHE A 116 -5.67 -0.98 -25.69
C PHE A 116 -6.51 -2.25 -25.90
N ASP A 117 -6.11 -3.30 -25.23
CA ASP A 117 -6.83 -4.57 -25.19
C ASP A 117 -7.60 -4.74 -23.87
N ILE A 118 -7.12 -4.06 -22.80
CA ILE A 118 -7.69 -4.12 -21.45
C ILE A 118 -7.36 -2.87 -20.64
N VAL A 119 -8.23 -2.54 -19.70
CA VAL A 119 -8.01 -1.51 -18.67
C VAL A 119 -7.86 -2.18 -17.31
N HIS A 120 -6.79 -1.82 -16.59
CA HIS A 120 -6.61 -2.22 -15.20
C HIS A 120 -6.62 -1.00 -14.29
N ASP A 121 -7.61 -0.90 -13.43
CA ASP A 121 -7.74 0.18 -12.43
C ASP A 121 -7.06 -0.20 -11.12
N ASN A 122 -6.19 0.67 -10.60
CA ASN A 122 -5.56 0.52 -9.30
C ASN A 122 -6.31 1.30 -8.23
N GLN A 123 -7.38 0.70 -7.72
CA GLN A 123 -8.19 1.17 -6.58
C GLN A 123 -8.79 2.59 -6.73
N THR A 124 -9.01 3.09 -7.93
CA THR A 124 -9.73 4.36 -8.12
C THR A 124 -11.20 4.22 -7.71
N LEU A 125 -11.88 3.16 -8.19
CA LEU A 125 -13.24 2.79 -7.81
C LEU A 125 -14.25 3.95 -7.94
N ALA A 126 -14.13 4.73 -9.00
CA ALA A 126 -15.01 5.87 -9.23
C ALA A 126 -16.06 5.58 -10.32
N THR A 127 -17.24 6.18 -10.17
CA THR A 127 -18.39 5.93 -11.06
C THR A 127 -18.08 6.00 -12.56
N PRO A 128 -17.22 6.92 -13.08
CA PRO A 128 -16.90 6.95 -14.50
C PRO A 128 -16.25 5.67 -15.03
N LEU A 129 -15.59 4.86 -14.19
CA LEU A 129 -14.99 3.60 -14.62
C LEU A 129 -16.03 2.60 -15.12
N LEU A 130 -17.25 2.63 -14.60
CA LEU A 130 -18.36 1.78 -15.05
C LEU A 130 -18.78 2.07 -16.50
N SER A 131 -18.36 3.19 -17.07
CA SER A 131 -18.58 3.53 -18.48
C SER A 131 -17.50 2.99 -19.42
N ILE A 132 -16.41 2.38 -18.92
CA ILE A 132 -15.32 1.87 -19.76
C ILE A 132 -15.83 0.73 -20.65
N GLU A 133 -16.45 -0.27 -20.08
CA GLU A 133 -16.99 -1.40 -20.87
C GLU A 133 -18.03 -0.95 -21.90
N PRO A 134 -19.14 -0.26 -21.53
CA PRO A 134 -20.19 0.06 -22.48
C PRO A 134 -19.86 1.21 -23.46
N GLU A 135 -18.98 2.15 -23.10
CA GLU A 135 -18.76 3.34 -23.92
C GLU A 135 -17.39 3.33 -24.64
N VAL A 136 -16.38 2.68 -24.07
CA VAL A 136 -15.05 2.53 -24.70
C VAL A 136 -14.92 1.20 -25.43
N GLY A 137 -15.60 0.14 -24.95
CA GLY A 137 -15.53 -1.20 -25.51
C GLY A 137 -14.27 -1.95 -25.08
N LEU A 138 -13.84 -1.76 -23.83
CA LEU A 138 -12.67 -2.42 -23.25
C LEU A 138 -13.05 -3.14 -21.95
N PRO A 139 -12.59 -4.37 -21.72
CA PRO A 139 -12.78 -5.04 -20.44
C PRO A 139 -12.04 -4.32 -19.32
N LEU A 140 -12.64 -4.34 -18.12
CA LEU A 140 -12.11 -3.67 -16.92
C LEU A 140 -11.82 -4.68 -15.82
N VAL A 141 -10.57 -4.67 -15.35
CA VAL A 141 -10.11 -5.35 -14.13
C VAL A 141 -9.73 -4.31 -13.09
N THR A 142 -10.02 -4.55 -11.82
CA THR A 142 -9.68 -3.59 -10.76
C THR A 142 -8.97 -4.27 -9.61
N THR A 143 -7.80 -3.76 -9.21
CA THR A 143 -7.15 -4.15 -7.96
C THR A 143 -7.67 -3.29 -6.80
N ILE A 144 -8.12 -3.94 -5.73
CA ILE A 144 -8.49 -3.31 -4.45
C ILE A 144 -7.52 -3.83 -3.39
N HIS A 145 -6.60 -2.98 -2.94
CA HIS A 145 -5.60 -3.37 -1.93
C HIS A 145 -6.22 -3.65 -0.57
N HIS A 146 -7.13 -2.79 -0.14
CA HIS A 146 -8.02 -2.97 1.01
C HIS A 146 -9.17 -1.96 0.95
N PRO A 147 -10.32 -2.24 1.55
CA PRO A 147 -11.39 -1.26 1.68
C PRO A 147 -10.99 -0.14 2.64
N ILE A 148 -11.03 1.11 2.17
CA ILE A 148 -10.74 2.31 2.99
C ILE A 148 -11.82 2.56 4.07
N SER A 149 -12.87 1.77 4.07
CA SER A 149 -13.91 1.75 5.12
C SER A 149 -13.34 1.47 6.51
N PHE A 150 -12.27 0.67 6.61
CA PHE A 150 -11.59 0.38 7.87
C PHE A 150 -10.88 1.62 8.44
N ASP A 151 -10.12 2.33 7.60
CA ASP A 151 -9.46 3.60 7.96
C ASP A 151 -10.49 4.61 8.45
N ARG A 152 -11.62 4.74 7.74
CA ARG A 152 -12.73 5.60 8.12
C ARG A 152 -13.29 5.25 9.51
N ARG A 153 -13.48 3.96 9.83
CA ARG A 153 -13.99 3.54 11.15
C ARG A 153 -13.04 4.00 12.26
N ILE A 154 -11.75 3.69 12.12
CA ILE A 154 -10.75 4.06 13.13
C ILE A 154 -10.65 5.58 13.31
N GLU A 155 -10.64 6.35 12.23
CA GLU A 155 -10.59 7.81 12.34
C GLU A 155 -11.86 8.39 12.96
N LEU A 156 -13.03 7.82 12.68
CA LEU A 156 -14.28 8.23 13.34
C LEU A 156 -14.30 7.91 14.84
N ASP A 157 -13.76 6.76 15.23
CA ASP A 157 -13.70 6.33 16.63
C ASP A 157 -12.71 7.17 17.43
N SER A 158 -11.57 7.52 16.81
CA SER A 158 -10.57 8.41 17.43
C SER A 158 -10.94 9.89 17.46
N ALA A 159 -11.91 10.33 16.62
CA ALA A 159 -12.30 11.71 16.49
C ALA A 159 -13.09 12.20 17.72
N GLN A 160 -12.59 13.24 18.40
CA GLN A 160 -13.27 13.86 19.52
C GLN A 160 -14.12 15.06 19.07
N GLY A 161 -15.39 15.06 19.49
CA GLY A 161 -16.34 16.12 19.22
C GLY A 161 -16.99 16.04 17.81
N TRP A 162 -18.20 16.59 17.72
CA TRP A 162 -19.04 16.45 16.52
C TRP A 162 -18.45 17.10 15.26
N LYS A 163 -17.73 18.23 15.40
CA LYS A 163 -17.10 18.94 14.27
C LYS A 163 -16.02 18.08 13.60
N LYS A 164 -15.17 17.45 14.43
CA LYS A 164 -14.12 16.57 13.92
C LYS A 164 -14.71 15.30 13.28
N LYS A 165 -15.71 14.69 13.94
CA LYS A 165 -16.45 13.54 13.36
C LYS A 165 -17.11 13.88 12.03
N PHE A 166 -17.74 15.06 11.91
CA PHE A 166 -18.32 15.52 10.64
C PHE A 166 -17.26 15.72 9.56
N GLY A 167 -16.09 16.31 9.90
CA GLY A 167 -14.96 16.47 8.99
C GLY A 167 -14.48 15.12 8.45
N VAL A 168 -14.25 14.14 9.32
CA VAL A 168 -13.87 12.77 8.93
C VAL A 168 -14.96 12.13 8.06
N TRP A 169 -16.22 12.21 8.46
CA TRP A 169 -17.34 11.68 7.67
C TRP A 169 -17.40 12.29 6.28
N ARG A 170 -17.17 13.60 6.16
CA ARG A 170 -17.19 14.31 4.89
C ARG A 170 -16.00 13.97 4.01
N TRP A 171 -14.80 13.87 4.61
CA TRP A 171 -13.58 13.44 3.92
C TRP A 171 -13.77 12.05 3.28
N TYR A 172 -14.21 11.09 4.06
CA TYR A 172 -14.42 9.70 3.60
C TYR A 172 -15.75 9.47 2.85
N SER A 173 -16.43 10.54 2.41
CA SER A 173 -17.70 10.39 1.68
C SER A 173 -17.56 9.62 0.37
N PHE A 174 -16.37 9.61 -0.23
CA PHE A 174 -16.05 8.85 -1.46
C PHE A 174 -16.10 7.33 -1.26
N VAL A 175 -15.91 6.81 -0.05
CA VAL A 175 -15.97 5.37 0.25
C VAL A 175 -17.33 4.76 -0.14
N LYS A 176 -18.42 5.50 0.01
CA LYS A 176 -19.74 5.05 -0.45
C LYS A 176 -19.80 4.87 -1.97
N MET A 177 -19.16 5.76 -2.72
CA MET A 177 -19.02 5.62 -4.16
C MET A 177 -18.17 4.41 -4.51
N GLN A 178 -17.03 4.22 -3.85
CA GLN A 178 -16.16 3.08 -4.07
C GLN A 178 -16.88 1.75 -3.82
N ALA A 179 -17.61 1.60 -2.72
CA ALA A 179 -18.41 0.40 -2.43
C ALA A 179 -19.45 0.14 -3.51
N LYS A 180 -20.20 1.19 -3.93
CA LYS A 180 -21.19 1.07 -5.00
C LYS A 180 -20.58 0.67 -6.34
N VAL A 181 -19.40 1.18 -6.67
CA VAL A 181 -18.69 0.83 -7.92
C VAL A 181 -18.17 -0.59 -7.82
N ALA A 182 -17.46 -0.92 -6.73
CA ALA A 182 -16.88 -2.25 -6.53
C ALA A 182 -17.90 -3.38 -6.66
N SER A 183 -19.12 -3.20 -6.08
CA SER A 183 -20.18 -4.21 -6.16
C SER A 183 -20.70 -4.47 -7.59
N GLN A 184 -20.39 -3.59 -8.55
CA GLN A 184 -20.80 -3.72 -9.95
C GLN A 184 -19.69 -4.26 -10.87
N LEU A 185 -18.43 -4.27 -10.40
CA LEU A 185 -17.30 -4.77 -11.18
C LEU A 185 -17.39 -6.29 -11.38
N ARG A 186 -16.94 -6.76 -12.54
CA ARG A 186 -16.91 -8.19 -12.89
C ARG A 186 -15.65 -8.89 -12.35
N HIS A 187 -14.51 -8.21 -12.43
CA HIS A 187 -13.19 -8.75 -12.06
C HIS A 187 -12.52 -7.85 -11.04
N VAL A 188 -12.44 -8.33 -9.82
CA VAL A 188 -11.76 -7.66 -8.70
C VAL A 188 -10.59 -8.51 -8.24
N ILE A 189 -9.43 -7.89 -8.09
CA ILE A 189 -8.21 -8.52 -7.59
C ILE A 189 -7.86 -7.89 -6.25
N THR A 190 -7.32 -8.68 -5.32
CA THR A 190 -6.89 -8.21 -4.02
C THR A 190 -5.63 -8.94 -3.56
N PRO A 191 -4.74 -8.30 -2.76
CA PRO A 191 -3.45 -8.88 -2.41
C PRO A 191 -3.50 -9.96 -1.32
N SER A 192 -4.64 -10.18 -0.65
CA SER A 192 -4.74 -11.14 0.44
C SER A 192 -6.15 -11.68 0.62
N ASP A 193 -6.28 -12.83 1.24
CA ASP A 193 -7.58 -13.40 1.61
C ASP A 193 -8.25 -12.60 2.73
N ASN A 194 -7.45 -11.93 3.58
CA ASN A 194 -7.99 -10.98 4.55
C ASN A 194 -8.67 -9.81 3.85
N SER A 195 -7.97 -9.15 2.92
CA SER A 195 -8.57 -8.05 2.13
C SER A 195 -9.76 -8.53 1.31
N LYS A 196 -9.75 -9.78 0.80
CA LYS A 196 -10.92 -10.38 0.14
C LYS A 196 -12.11 -10.41 1.09
N ARG A 197 -11.97 -10.93 2.30
CA ARG A 197 -13.05 -10.95 3.31
C ARG A 197 -13.61 -9.56 3.60
N ASP A 198 -12.72 -8.57 3.74
CA ASP A 198 -13.11 -7.19 3.98
C ASP A 198 -13.87 -6.57 2.78
N ILE A 199 -13.43 -6.85 1.54
CA ILE A 199 -14.11 -6.43 0.31
C ILE A 199 -15.51 -7.04 0.21
N LEU A 200 -15.66 -8.33 0.50
CA LEU A 200 -16.96 -9.00 0.50
C LEU A 200 -17.91 -8.36 1.53
N THR A 201 -17.39 -8.10 2.73
CA THR A 201 -18.17 -7.58 3.86
C THR A 201 -18.53 -6.10 3.70
N ASP A 202 -17.53 -5.26 3.37
CA ASP A 202 -17.69 -3.81 3.41
C ASP A 202 -18.21 -3.22 2.08
N PHE A 203 -17.88 -3.87 0.95
CA PHE A 203 -18.26 -3.41 -0.39
C PHE A 203 -19.33 -4.27 -1.05
N GLY A 204 -19.66 -5.43 -0.48
CA GLY A 204 -20.71 -6.31 -0.99
C GLY A 204 -20.40 -6.90 -2.38
N VAL A 205 -19.12 -7.09 -2.68
CA VAL A 205 -18.71 -7.72 -3.95
C VAL A 205 -18.96 -9.22 -3.85
N PRO A 206 -19.59 -9.88 -4.84
CA PRO A 206 -19.75 -11.33 -4.86
C PRO A 206 -18.41 -12.07 -4.84
N SER A 207 -18.32 -13.15 -4.04
CA SER A 207 -17.06 -13.86 -3.81
C SER A 207 -16.40 -14.43 -5.07
N GLU A 208 -17.22 -14.86 -6.03
CA GLU A 208 -16.77 -15.39 -7.33
C GLU A 208 -16.12 -14.35 -8.23
N ARG A 209 -16.31 -13.06 -7.95
CA ARG A 209 -15.71 -11.94 -8.69
C ARG A 209 -14.40 -11.45 -8.08
N VAL A 210 -14.04 -11.93 -6.87
CA VAL A 210 -12.83 -11.48 -6.16
C VAL A 210 -11.79 -12.60 -6.20
N GLN A 211 -10.65 -12.31 -6.79
CA GLN A 211 -9.50 -13.21 -6.85
C GLN A 211 -8.35 -12.67 -6.00
N THR A 212 -7.68 -13.56 -5.26
CA THR A 212 -6.50 -13.20 -4.48
C THR A 212 -5.25 -13.40 -5.31
N VAL A 213 -4.47 -12.33 -5.50
CA VAL A 213 -3.13 -12.35 -6.09
C VAL A 213 -2.20 -11.61 -5.15
N HIS A 214 -1.35 -12.34 -4.43
CA HIS A 214 -0.39 -11.75 -3.50
C HIS A 214 0.53 -10.77 -4.22
N LEU A 215 1.10 -9.82 -3.47
CA LEU A 215 2.10 -8.90 -4.01
C LEU A 215 3.48 -9.58 -4.03
N GLY A 216 4.35 -9.10 -4.92
CA GLY A 216 5.73 -9.53 -4.99
C GLY A 216 6.66 -8.65 -4.14
N VAL A 217 7.86 -9.18 -3.90
CA VAL A 217 9.01 -8.44 -3.37
C VAL A 217 10.02 -8.29 -4.50
N PRO A 218 10.63 -7.12 -4.69
CA PRO A 218 11.66 -6.91 -5.69
C PRO A 218 12.89 -7.81 -5.47
N GLU A 219 13.53 -8.26 -6.54
CA GLU A 219 14.67 -9.18 -6.51
C GLU A 219 15.91 -8.57 -5.81
N GLU A 220 16.01 -7.25 -5.77
CA GLU A 220 17.07 -6.50 -5.09
C GLU A 220 17.01 -6.60 -3.56
N PHE A 221 15.88 -7.03 -2.99
CA PHE A 221 15.76 -7.27 -1.54
C PHE A 221 16.38 -8.63 -1.20
N VAL A 222 17.64 -8.58 -0.84
CA VAL A 222 18.47 -9.75 -0.53
C VAL A 222 19.11 -9.63 0.85
N PRO A 223 19.45 -10.75 1.50
CA PRO A 223 20.21 -10.70 2.76
C PRO A 223 21.55 -9.97 2.58
N PRO A 224 21.96 -9.14 3.55
CA PRO A 224 23.23 -8.43 3.49
C PRO A 224 24.40 -9.41 3.61
N THR A 225 25.55 -9.00 3.09
CA THR A 225 26.80 -9.74 3.21
C THR A 225 27.52 -9.50 4.55
N GLY A 226 27.13 -8.45 5.28
CA GLY A 226 27.73 -8.04 6.54
C GLY A 226 27.01 -8.60 7.78
N PRO A 227 27.66 -8.49 8.96
CA PRO A 227 27.03 -8.89 10.22
C PRO A 227 25.90 -7.93 10.60
N ARG A 228 24.91 -8.43 11.34
CA ARG A 228 23.87 -7.59 11.93
C ARG A 228 24.45 -6.75 13.07
N THR A 229 23.89 -5.57 13.28
CA THR A 229 24.26 -4.68 14.38
C THR A 229 23.56 -5.13 15.65
N PRO A 230 24.30 -5.59 16.68
CA PRO A 230 23.70 -5.99 17.95
C PRO A 230 22.86 -4.87 18.57
N GLY A 231 21.71 -5.21 19.14
CA GLY A 231 20.79 -4.29 19.79
C GLY A 231 19.97 -3.40 18.84
N ARG A 232 20.17 -3.50 17.51
CA ARG A 232 19.39 -2.71 16.55
C ARG A 232 18.05 -3.35 16.28
N ILE A 233 16.98 -2.63 16.63
CA ILE A 233 15.60 -2.96 16.31
C ILE A 233 15.15 -2.02 15.18
N LEU A 234 14.56 -2.57 14.11
CA LEU A 234 14.06 -1.81 12.97
C LEU A 234 12.54 -1.86 12.91
N ALA A 235 11.90 -0.74 12.58
CA ALA A 235 10.52 -0.72 12.13
C ALA A 235 10.31 0.25 10.97
N MET A 236 9.43 -0.13 10.05
CA MET A 236 9.16 0.62 8.84
C MET A 236 7.67 0.95 8.77
N ALA A 237 7.31 2.20 9.02
CA ALA A 237 5.91 2.63 8.98
C ALA A 237 5.79 4.15 8.99
N SER A 238 4.62 4.67 8.60
CA SER A 238 4.25 6.05 8.90
C SER A 238 4.06 6.21 10.40
N ALA A 239 5.05 6.79 11.10
CA ALA A 239 5.12 6.81 12.57
C ALA A 239 3.86 7.40 13.24
N ASP A 240 3.29 8.46 12.65
CA ASP A 240 2.10 9.14 13.19
C ASP A 240 0.77 8.51 12.74
N ALA A 241 0.80 7.38 12.01
CA ALA A 241 -0.41 6.66 11.63
C ALA A 241 -0.79 5.64 12.72
N PRO A 242 -1.95 5.81 13.41
CA PRO A 242 -2.33 4.94 14.53
C PRO A 242 -2.36 3.45 14.17
N LEU A 243 -2.80 3.14 12.93
CA LEU A 243 -2.87 1.77 12.41
C LEU A 243 -1.51 1.06 12.36
N LYS A 244 -0.41 1.78 12.35
CA LYS A 244 0.93 1.19 12.28
C LYS A 244 1.51 0.78 13.62
N GLY A 245 0.83 1.08 14.72
CA GLY A 245 1.14 0.57 16.05
C GLY A 245 2.48 1.01 16.63
N ILE A 246 3.13 2.04 16.06
CA ILE A 246 4.45 2.52 16.52
C ILE A 246 4.44 2.96 17.99
N ALA A 247 3.31 3.44 18.50
CA ALA A 247 3.18 3.80 19.91
C ALA A 247 3.42 2.60 20.83
N PHE A 248 2.84 1.43 20.53
CA PHE A 248 3.03 0.20 21.29
C PHE A 248 4.50 -0.28 21.25
N LEU A 249 5.13 -0.15 20.08
CA LEU A 249 6.57 -0.47 19.95
C LEU A 249 7.44 0.46 20.79
N LEU A 250 7.18 1.77 20.79
CA LEU A 250 7.91 2.74 21.61
C LEU A 250 7.76 2.46 23.10
N GLU A 251 6.57 2.07 23.56
CA GLU A 251 6.33 1.71 24.96
C GLU A 251 7.07 0.41 25.35
N ALA A 252 7.01 -0.61 24.50
CA ALA A 252 7.78 -1.86 24.69
C ALA A 252 9.30 -1.61 24.67
N PHE A 253 9.77 -0.81 23.70
CA PHE A 253 11.19 -0.44 23.57
C PHE A 253 11.70 0.31 24.82
N ALA A 254 10.93 1.27 25.34
CA ALA A 254 11.29 2.05 26.52
C ALA A 254 11.52 1.15 27.74
N LYS A 255 10.71 0.11 27.93
CA LYS A 255 10.89 -0.86 29.02
C LYS A 255 12.14 -1.71 28.79
N LEU A 256 12.31 -2.29 27.59
CA LEU A 256 13.48 -3.12 27.26
C LEU A 256 14.80 -2.34 27.40
N ARG A 257 14.79 -1.06 27.07
CA ARG A 257 15.96 -0.18 27.12
C ARG A 257 16.49 0.03 28.54
N THR A 258 15.68 -0.18 29.58
CA THR A 258 16.13 -0.07 30.98
C THR A 258 17.15 -1.16 31.37
N GLU A 259 17.13 -2.29 30.68
CA GLU A 259 17.92 -3.47 30.99
C GLU A 259 18.94 -3.85 29.88
N ARG A 260 18.78 -3.24 28.67
CA ARG A 260 19.53 -3.61 27.48
C ARG A 260 20.05 -2.38 26.74
N ASP A 261 21.20 -2.50 26.10
CA ASP A 261 21.70 -1.48 25.19
C ASP A 261 21.08 -1.68 23.81
N LEU A 262 20.04 -0.88 23.48
CA LEU A 262 19.24 -1.02 22.26
C LEU A 262 19.15 0.30 21.52
N GLU A 263 19.12 0.22 20.17
CA GLU A 263 18.79 1.29 19.23
C GLU A 263 17.51 0.94 18.51
N LEU A 264 16.52 1.85 18.48
CA LEU A 264 15.34 1.73 17.62
C LEU A 264 15.51 2.61 16.39
N VAL A 265 15.54 1.99 15.22
CA VAL A 265 15.55 2.70 13.93
C VAL A 265 14.17 2.67 13.32
N LEU A 266 13.58 3.86 13.11
CA LEU A 266 12.28 4.04 12.47
C LEU A 266 12.48 4.59 11.06
N VAL A 267 12.20 3.79 10.05
CA VAL A 267 12.15 4.25 8.65
C VAL A 267 10.84 5.01 8.45
N SER A 268 10.89 6.30 8.74
CA SER A 268 9.73 7.20 8.77
C SER A 268 10.16 8.65 8.82
N LYS A 269 9.24 9.54 8.44
CA LYS A 269 9.35 10.98 8.65
C LYS A 269 8.22 11.42 9.58
N PRO A 270 8.45 11.57 10.89
CA PRO A 270 7.43 12.00 11.83
C PRO A 270 7.04 13.47 11.56
N LYS A 271 5.84 13.85 11.97
CA LYS A 271 5.41 15.25 11.98
C LYS A 271 6.10 15.97 13.13
N LYS A 272 6.67 17.12 12.85
CA LYS A 272 7.28 17.96 13.89
C LYS A 272 6.26 18.32 14.98
N GLY A 273 6.56 17.99 16.24
CA GLY A 273 5.64 18.11 17.36
C GLY A 273 4.45 17.14 17.30
N GLY A 274 4.51 16.12 16.46
CA GLY A 274 3.47 15.10 16.30
C GLY A 274 3.41 14.10 17.46
N PRO A 275 2.40 13.20 17.45
CA PRO A 275 2.17 12.23 18.53
C PRO A 275 3.39 11.36 18.82
N THR A 276 4.11 10.94 17.79
CA THR A 276 5.29 10.07 17.93
C THR A 276 6.44 10.80 18.62
N GLU A 277 6.75 12.05 18.22
CA GLU A 277 7.80 12.84 18.88
C GLU A 277 7.43 13.12 20.35
N GLN A 278 6.17 13.48 20.63
CA GLN A 278 5.69 13.69 21.98
C GLN A 278 5.81 12.44 22.86
N LEU A 279 5.51 11.27 22.29
CA LEU A 279 5.62 10.00 23.01
C LEU A 279 7.09 9.65 23.30
N ILE A 280 8.01 9.84 22.35
CA ILE A 280 9.45 9.64 22.53
C ILE A 280 10.01 10.52 23.66
N GLU A 281 9.58 11.80 23.72
CA GLU A 281 9.96 12.70 24.81
C GLU A 281 9.40 12.24 26.15
N LYS A 282 8.11 11.87 26.19
CA LYS A 282 7.44 11.37 27.42
C LYS A 282 8.10 10.10 27.96
N LEU A 283 8.54 9.20 27.07
CA LEU A 283 9.22 7.94 27.44
C LEU A 283 10.72 8.13 27.72
N ALA A 284 11.28 9.33 27.49
CA ALA A 284 12.70 9.66 27.67
C ALA A 284 13.67 8.74 26.87
N VAL A 285 13.28 8.35 25.65
CA VAL A 285 14.07 7.44 24.78
C VAL A 285 14.68 8.14 23.56
N LYS A 286 14.67 9.47 23.51
CA LYS A 286 15.06 10.26 22.34
C LYS A 286 16.46 9.92 21.82
N ASP A 287 17.44 9.71 22.69
CA ASP A 287 18.83 9.43 22.31
C ASP A 287 19.03 8.01 21.76
N HIS A 288 18.00 7.18 21.84
CA HIS A 288 18.02 5.76 21.41
C HIS A 288 17.07 5.48 20.24
N VAL A 289 16.34 6.50 19.75
CA VAL A 289 15.44 6.38 18.61
C VAL A 289 15.97 7.23 17.47
N ARG A 290 16.25 6.59 16.35
CA ARG A 290 16.75 7.23 15.13
C ARG A 290 15.72 7.15 14.01
N PHE A 291 15.36 8.29 13.42
CA PHE A 291 14.54 8.34 12.22
C PHE A 291 15.40 8.33 10.97
N VAL A 292 14.97 7.54 9.98
CA VAL A 292 15.59 7.46 8.65
C VAL A 292 14.52 7.72 7.62
N ASN A 293 14.79 8.60 6.66
CA ASN A 293 13.90 8.90 5.54
C ASN A 293 14.70 9.43 4.34
N GLY A 294 14.14 9.30 3.15
CA GLY A 294 14.76 9.81 1.91
C GLY A 294 16.02 9.03 1.50
N ILE A 295 16.15 7.79 1.93
CA ILE A 295 17.23 6.88 1.51
C ILE A 295 16.84 6.14 0.23
N SER A 296 17.85 5.68 -0.52
CA SER A 296 17.67 4.84 -1.70
C SER A 296 17.21 3.42 -1.35
N ASP A 297 16.69 2.68 -2.32
CA ASP A 297 16.31 1.27 -2.13
C ASP A 297 17.51 0.42 -1.69
N ALA A 298 18.71 0.67 -2.20
CA ALA A 298 19.93 -0.03 -1.79
C ALA A 298 20.29 0.23 -0.31
N GLU A 299 20.22 1.49 0.13
CA GLU A 299 20.44 1.85 1.54
C GLU A 299 19.36 1.26 2.44
N LEU A 300 18.12 1.16 1.96
CA LEU A 300 17.02 0.54 2.67
C LEU A 300 17.24 -0.96 2.87
N VAL A 301 17.65 -1.67 1.82
CA VAL A 301 18.02 -3.10 1.88
C VAL A 301 19.15 -3.35 2.87
N GLU A 302 20.21 -2.54 2.82
CA GLU A 302 21.32 -2.61 3.78
C GLU A 302 20.84 -2.38 5.21
N LEU A 303 20.01 -1.37 5.43
CA LEU A 303 19.44 -1.07 6.74
C LEU A 303 18.57 -2.20 7.29
N MET A 304 17.69 -2.76 6.46
CA MET A 304 16.86 -3.93 6.80
C MET A 304 17.72 -5.11 7.21
N GLY A 305 18.71 -5.43 6.39
CA GLY A 305 19.60 -6.54 6.62
C GLY A 305 20.53 -6.36 7.84
N SER A 306 20.87 -5.11 8.18
CA SER A 306 21.75 -4.81 9.33
C SER A 306 21.03 -4.89 10.68
N ALA A 307 19.71 -4.88 10.73
CA ALA A 307 18.97 -4.97 11.98
C ALA A 307 19.11 -6.34 12.63
N GLU A 308 19.30 -6.40 13.95
CA GLU A 308 19.30 -7.66 14.68
C GLU A 308 17.93 -8.34 14.64
N ILE A 309 16.89 -7.52 14.81
CA ILE A 309 15.49 -7.91 14.62
C ILE A 309 14.71 -6.74 14.00
N ALA A 310 13.55 -7.03 13.43
CA ALA A 310 12.62 -5.99 13.03
C ALA A 310 11.21 -6.25 13.61
N CYS A 311 10.44 -5.17 13.77
CA CYS A 311 9.09 -5.22 14.31
C CYS A 311 8.09 -4.64 13.32
N VAL A 312 6.95 -5.33 13.13
CA VAL A 312 5.80 -4.82 12.39
C VAL A 312 4.58 -4.86 13.31
N PRO A 313 4.42 -3.85 14.20
CA PRO A 313 3.41 -3.84 15.26
C PRO A 313 2.03 -3.33 14.78
N SER A 314 1.75 -3.42 13.49
CA SER A 314 0.56 -2.86 12.87
C SER A 314 -0.74 -3.43 13.47
N LEU A 315 -1.77 -2.58 13.58
CA LEU A 315 -3.12 -2.98 14.00
C LEU A 315 -3.95 -3.51 12.84
N TYR A 316 -3.55 -3.19 11.61
CA TYR A 316 -4.15 -3.72 10.38
C TYR A 316 -3.19 -3.55 9.19
N GLU A 317 -3.17 -4.56 8.32
CA GLU A 317 -2.47 -4.52 7.02
C GLU A 317 -3.30 -5.24 5.95
N GLY A 318 -3.40 -4.63 4.77
CA GLY A 318 -4.04 -5.26 3.61
C GLY A 318 -3.19 -6.37 3.00
N PHE A 319 -1.85 -6.26 3.07
CA PHE A 319 -0.87 -7.29 2.71
C PHE A 319 0.37 -7.21 3.62
N SER A 320 0.95 -6.04 3.80
CA SER A 320 2.20 -5.77 4.50
C SER A 320 3.46 -6.05 3.66
N LEU A 321 3.67 -5.25 2.63
CA LEU A 321 4.94 -5.24 1.88
C LEU A 321 6.16 -5.13 2.81
N PRO A 322 6.19 -4.25 3.84
CA PRO A 322 7.33 -4.20 4.75
C PRO A 322 7.68 -5.52 5.42
N THR A 323 6.67 -6.35 5.76
CA THR A 323 6.91 -7.68 6.32
C THR A 323 7.60 -8.59 5.30
N ALA A 324 7.10 -8.63 4.07
CA ALA A 324 7.66 -9.46 3.01
C ALA A 324 9.08 -9.01 2.60
N GLU A 325 9.31 -7.70 2.53
CA GLU A 325 10.62 -7.10 2.23
C GLU A 325 11.67 -7.42 3.32
N LEU A 326 11.29 -7.30 4.61
CA LEU A 326 12.14 -7.69 5.73
C LEU A 326 12.46 -9.19 5.71
N MET A 327 11.48 -10.04 5.39
CA MET A 327 11.70 -11.48 5.21
C MET A 327 12.67 -11.76 4.04
N ALA A 328 12.55 -11.03 2.93
CA ALA A 328 13.44 -11.13 1.78
C ALA A 328 14.88 -10.80 2.15
N CYS A 329 15.09 -9.78 2.99
CA CYS A 329 16.40 -9.42 3.56
C CYS A 329 16.85 -10.39 4.67
N GLY A 330 16.08 -11.44 4.94
CA GLY A 330 16.36 -12.42 5.98
C GLY A 330 16.34 -11.83 7.40
N THR A 331 15.67 -10.70 7.63
CA THR A 331 15.61 -10.06 8.95
C THR A 331 14.66 -10.83 9.88
N PRO A 332 15.09 -11.24 11.08
CA PRO A 332 14.23 -11.91 12.05
C PRO A 332 13.11 -10.97 12.53
N LEU A 333 11.88 -11.47 12.64
CA LEU A 333 10.69 -10.62 12.82
C LEU A 333 9.92 -10.93 14.11
N VAL A 334 9.43 -9.84 14.73
CA VAL A 334 8.27 -9.86 15.63
C VAL A 334 7.17 -9.05 14.95
N VAL A 335 5.98 -9.65 14.76
CA VAL A 335 4.88 -9.04 14.00
C VAL A 335 3.56 -9.17 14.74
N SER A 336 2.65 -8.24 14.52
CA SER A 336 1.28 -8.38 15.01
C SER A 336 0.49 -9.39 14.17
N ARG A 337 -0.41 -10.14 14.81
CA ARG A 337 -1.41 -11.00 14.15
C ARG A 337 -2.55 -10.15 13.57
N ALA A 338 -2.22 -9.21 12.68
CA ALA A 338 -3.13 -8.18 12.18
C ALA A 338 -3.32 -8.26 10.66
N GLY A 339 -4.59 -8.24 10.23
CA GLY A 339 -4.92 -8.25 8.81
C GLY A 339 -4.28 -9.44 8.08
N ALA A 340 -3.57 -9.15 7.00
CA ALA A 340 -2.90 -10.15 6.16
C ALA A 340 -1.50 -10.54 6.63
N ILE A 341 -0.95 -9.98 7.72
CA ILE A 341 0.39 -10.34 8.18
C ILE A 341 0.55 -11.86 8.41
N PRO A 342 -0.41 -12.58 9.03
CA PRO A 342 -0.32 -14.03 9.17
C PRO A 342 -0.26 -14.79 7.83
N GLU A 343 -0.87 -14.26 6.77
CA GLU A 343 -0.79 -14.84 5.43
C GLU A 343 0.62 -14.69 4.84
N VAL A 344 1.29 -13.58 5.15
CA VAL A 344 2.65 -13.30 4.68
C VAL A 344 3.67 -14.16 5.44
N VAL A 345 3.64 -14.16 6.77
CA VAL A 345 4.66 -14.87 7.59
C VAL A 345 4.35 -16.37 7.77
N GLY A 346 3.13 -16.82 7.45
CA GLY A 346 2.70 -18.19 7.73
C GLY A 346 2.34 -18.44 9.21
N PRO A 347 2.30 -19.71 9.66
CA PRO A 347 2.02 -20.06 11.06
C PRO A 347 2.96 -19.36 12.06
N ASP A 348 2.46 -19.14 13.30
CA ASP A 348 3.30 -18.60 14.38
C ASP A 348 4.56 -19.44 14.58
N ASP A 349 5.67 -18.80 14.86
CA ASP A 349 6.99 -19.41 15.05
C ASP A 349 7.61 -20.11 13.82
N LEU A 350 7.04 -19.93 12.62
CA LEU A 350 7.67 -20.38 11.37
C LEU A 350 8.73 -19.38 10.88
N CYS A 351 8.30 -18.22 10.42
CA CYS A 351 9.16 -17.16 9.88
C CYS A 351 9.25 -15.93 10.79
N ALA A 352 8.37 -15.82 11.78
CA ALA A 352 8.27 -14.70 12.69
C ALA A 352 7.61 -15.12 14.01
N LYS A 353 7.84 -14.36 15.07
CA LYS A 353 7.00 -14.41 16.27
C LYS A 353 5.81 -13.51 16.08
N GLN A 354 4.62 -14.06 16.21
CA GLN A 354 3.37 -13.33 16.11
C GLN A 354 2.83 -12.96 17.49
N VAL A 355 2.39 -11.70 17.65
CA VAL A 355 1.81 -11.15 18.88
C VAL A 355 0.41 -10.59 18.63
N THR A 356 -0.36 -10.43 19.69
CA THR A 356 -1.69 -9.80 19.63
C THR A 356 -1.55 -8.32 19.30
N PRO A 357 -2.31 -7.79 18.32
CA PRO A 357 -2.25 -6.38 17.96
C PRO A 357 -2.59 -5.47 19.14
N GLY A 358 -1.75 -4.47 19.42
CA GLY A 358 -1.96 -3.49 20.49
C GLY A 358 -1.53 -3.95 21.89
N GLU A 359 -1.05 -5.18 22.07
CA GLU A 359 -0.60 -5.70 23.36
C GLU A 359 0.88 -5.42 23.57
N THR A 360 1.18 -4.31 24.24
CA THR A 360 2.56 -3.82 24.49
C THR A 360 3.40 -4.84 25.27
N GLU A 361 2.83 -5.52 26.28
CA GLU A 361 3.57 -6.50 27.12
C GLU A 361 3.94 -7.76 26.32
N GLU A 362 3.03 -8.27 25.50
CA GLU A 362 3.31 -9.43 24.64
C GLU A 362 4.39 -9.08 23.60
N LEU A 363 4.34 -7.86 23.03
CA LEU A 363 5.34 -7.35 22.11
C LEU A 363 6.72 -7.23 22.78
N GLU A 364 6.78 -6.66 23.97
CA GLU A 364 8.03 -6.55 24.79
C GLU A 364 8.64 -7.93 25.03
N GLN A 365 7.86 -8.88 25.54
CA GLN A 365 8.32 -10.25 25.83
C GLN A 365 8.80 -10.96 24.58
N ALA A 366 8.10 -10.81 23.45
CA ALA A 366 8.48 -11.42 22.18
C ALA A 366 9.80 -10.84 21.64
N ILE A 367 10.01 -9.53 21.76
CA ILE A 367 11.26 -8.85 21.38
C ILE A 367 12.41 -9.37 22.26
N ALA A 368 12.24 -9.37 23.60
CA ALA A 368 13.24 -9.86 24.54
C ALA A 368 13.64 -11.30 24.22
N ALA A 369 12.67 -12.19 24.09
CA ALA A 369 12.91 -13.60 23.79
C ALA A 369 13.64 -13.81 22.46
N LEU A 370 13.34 -13.02 21.43
CA LEU A 370 14.01 -13.13 20.14
C LEU A 370 15.44 -12.57 20.17
N LEU A 371 15.70 -11.52 20.94
CA LEU A 371 17.05 -10.98 21.17
C LEU A 371 17.94 -11.98 21.91
N ASP A 372 17.39 -12.77 22.84
CA ASP A 372 18.12 -13.76 23.65
C ASP A 372 18.36 -15.10 22.93
N ASP A 373 17.70 -15.33 21.77
CA ASP A 373 17.72 -16.61 21.05
C ASP A 373 18.31 -16.46 19.63
N PRO A 374 19.65 -16.54 19.47
CA PRO A 374 20.29 -16.43 18.17
C PRO A 374 19.95 -17.59 17.22
N GLU A 375 19.66 -18.79 17.73
CA GLU A 375 19.28 -19.93 16.90
C GLU A 375 17.89 -19.70 16.29
N ARG A 376 16.98 -19.17 17.07
CA ARG A 376 15.64 -18.79 16.58
C ARG A 376 15.71 -17.67 15.56
N ARG A 377 16.55 -16.66 15.77
CA ARG A 377 16.80 -15.62 14.77
C ARG A 377 17.31 -16.19 13.45
N ALA A 378 18.27 -17.10 13.49
CA ALA A 378 18.81 -17.76 12.30
C ALA A 378 17.73 -18.59 11.57
N ARG A 379 16.89 -19.31 12.31
CA ARG A 379 15.77 -20.08 11.78
C ARG A 379 14.75 -19.18 11.08
N TYR A 380 14.31 -18.08 11.72
CA TYR A 380 13.37 -17.13 11.13
C TYR A 380 13.94 -16.47 9.87
N SER A 381 15.22 -16.08 9.90
CA SER A 381 15.90 -15.51 8.75
C SER A 381 15.86 -16.44 7.53
N ALA A 382 16.24 -17.71 7.70
CA ALA A 382 16.25 -18.69 6.63
C ALA A 382 14.84 -19.04 6.13
N ALA A 383 13.90 -19.29 7.05
CA ALA A 383 12.54 -19.65 6.70
C ALA A 383 11.79 -18.50 6.02
N GLY A 384 12.00 -17.25 6.50
CA GLY A 384 11.40 -16.06 5.91
C GLY A 384 11.87 -15.84 4.46
N ARG A 385 13.18 -15.96 4.22
CA ARG A 385 13.76 -15.85 2.88
C ARG A 385 13.20 -16.91 1.94
N ALA A 386 13.22 -18.18 2.34
CA ALA A 386 12.69 -19.27 1.53
C ALA A 386 11.22 -19.07 1.16
N ARG A 387 10.41 -18.61 2.12
CA ARG A 387 8.98 -18.33 1.89
C ARG A 387 8.76 -17.20 0.88
N VAL A 388 9.58 -16.15 0.91
CA VAL A 388 9.47 -15.05 -0.08
C VAL A 388 9.82 -15.56 -1.47
N GLU A 389 10.89 -16.32 -1.62
CA GLU A 389 11.31 -16.90 -2.90
C GLU A 389 10.23 -17.82 -3.49
N GLU A 390 9.53 -18.58 -2.64
CA GLU A 390 8.48 -19.50 -3.08
C GLU A 390 7.16 -18.81 -3.44
N HIS A 391 6.76 -17.75 -2.71
CA HIS A 391 5.38 -17.25 -2.77
C HIS A 391 5.23 -15.81 -3.25
N PHE A 392 6.26 -14.97 -3.17
CA PHE A 392 6.14 -13.51 -3.35
C PHE A 392 7.06 -12.95 -4.45
N SER A 393 7.05 -13.57 -5.63
CA SER A 393 7.77 -13.09 -6.82
C SER A 393 6.90 -12.15 -7.65
N TRP A 394 7.40 -10.96 -7.99
CA TRP A 394 6.72 -10.04 -8.91
C TRP A 394 6.54 -10.64 -10.31
N HIS A 395 7.46 -11.48 -10.75
CA HIS A 395 7.31 -12.19 -12.02
C HIS A 395 6.08 -13.12 -12.00
N ALA A 396 5.92 -13.93 -10.95
CA ALA A 396 4.75 -14.79 -10.79
C ALA A 396 3.44 -13.99 -10.63
N VAL A 397 3.49 -12.81 -10.00
CA VAL A 397 2.36 -11.88 -9.95
C VAL A 397 1.96 -11.45 -11.36
N ALA A 398 2.91 -11.01 -12.19
CA ALA A 398 2.65 -10.57 -13.55
C ALA A 398 2.11 -11.70 -14.45
N GLU A 399 2.59 -12.94 -14.29
CA GLU A 399 2.05 -14.11 -15.00
C GLU A 399 0.59 -14.36 -14.61
N ARG A 400 0.26 -14.33 -13.32
CA ARG A 400 -1.13 -14.49 -12.83
C ARG A 400 -2.02 -13.36 -13.34
N MET A 401 -1.53 -12.11 -13.31
CA MET A 401 -2.25 -10.96 -13.84
C MET A 401 -2.51 -11.09 -15.34
N THR A 402 -1.52 -11.57 -16.10
CA THR A 402 -1.65 -11.85 -17.54
C THR A 402 -2.77 -12.86 -17.82
N ALA A 403 -2.82 -13.95 -17.05
CA ALA A 403 -3.88 -14.96 -17.19
C ALA A 403 -5.27 -14.39 -16.87
N LEU A 404 -5.39 -13.55 -15.82
CA LEU A 404 -6.63 -12.88 -15.47
C LEU A 404 -7.07 -11.85 -16.51
N TYR A 405 -6.14 -11.13 -17.12
CA TYR A 405 -6.45 -10.22 -18.21
C TYR A 405 -6.99 -10.98 -19.41
N GLN A 406 -6.37 -12.08 -19.79
CA GLN A 406 -6.85 -12.90 -20.91
C GLN A 406 -8.24 -13.45 -20.63
N GLN A 407 -8.49 -13.97 -19.42
CA GLN A 407 -9.82 -14.43 -19.00
C GLN A 407 -10.86 -13.29 -19.13
N SER A 408 -10.55 -12.10 -18.64
CA SER A 408 -11.46 -10.94 -18.70
C SER A 408 -11.76 -10.52 -20.13
N ILE A 409 -10.76 -10.56 -21.04
CA ILE A 409 -10.92 -10.27 -22.46
C ILE A 409 -11.84 -11.31 -23.12
N ASP A 410 -11.62 -12.60 -22.86
CA ASP A 410 -12.39 -13.68 -23.46
C ASP A 410 -13.86 -13.66 -23.00
N GLU A 411 -14.11 -13.40 -21.72
CA GLU A 411 -15.46 -13.25 -21.16
C GLU A 411 -16.17 -12.04 -21.76
N PHE A 412 -15.50 -10.88 -21.85
CA PHE A 412 -16.06 -9.66 -22.43
C PHE A 412 -16.53 -9.88 -23.88
N HIS A 413 -15.70 -10.46 -24.74
CA HIS A 413 -16.06 -10.74 -26.12
C HIS A 413 -17.11 -11.84 -26.29
N THR A 414 -17.24 -12.75 -25.31
CA THR A 414 -18.29 -13.77 -25.32
C THR A 414 -19.66 -13.15 -25.02
N ASP A 415 -19.71 -12.16 -24.11
CA ASP A 415 -20.95 -11.45 -23.77
C ASP A 415 -21.42 -10.48 -24.87
N GLU A 416 -20.48 -9.86 -25.62
CA GLU A 416 -20.83 -9.03 -26.77
C GLU A 416 -21.46 -9.82 -27.94
N ARG A 417 -21.25 -11.14 -27.99
CA ARG A 417 -21.81 -12.01 -29.04
C ARG A 417 -23.19 -12.57 -28.71
N LYS A 418 -23.67 -12.37 -27.48
CA LYS A 418 -25.02 -12.79 -27.04
C LYS A 418 -26.03 -11.65 -27.14
#